data_97db1519834855081c01c3434cc8e50f
#
_entry.id   97db1519834855081c01c3434cc8e50f
#
_cell.length_a   1.000
_cell.length_b   1.000
_cell.length_c   1.000
_cell.angle_alpha   90.00
_cell.angle_beta   90.00
_cell.angle_gamma   90.00
#
_symmetry.space_group_name_H-M   'P 1'
#
loop_
_entity.id
_entity.type
_entity.pdbx_description
1 polymer ?
#
loop_
_entity_poly.entity_id
_entity_poly.type
_entity_poly.pdbx_seq_one_letter_code
_entity_poly.pdbx_strand_id
1 'polypeptide(L)'
;FGLDNRTNNSLSKGRSDVIMLANINNKTHEVQLVSIYRDTYLDTGSGVFEKCNAAYAKGGPEQALSMLNTNLDLAITDYVTVDFSAIVECVDLLGGVEMTITDDEASLMLGYIQELNRLTGNTACCPSSGGTYTLNGVQATAFARIRYGGGDDYKRTERQRAVLSAMIAKAQKSDLKTLNALINTLFSDIQTSFSNADLLALATNIFNYKLSETNGFPYEKTAHRYDKVGDVVIPCGLSSNVTALHQ
;
A
#
# COMPACT_ATOMS: atom_id res chain seq x y z
N PHE A 1 -4.79 -3.76 -1.09
CA PHE A 1 -4.51 -3.90 0.35
C PHE A 1 -3.13 -4.49 0.58
N GLY A 2 -2.42 -4.04 1.60
CA GLY A 2 -1.16 -4.61 2.05
C GLY A 2 -1.31 -5.20 3.45
N LEU A 3 -0.98 -6.49 3.60
CA LEU A 3 -1.07 -7.20 4.86
C LEU A 3 0.30 -7.38 5.52
N ASP A 4 0.37 -7.16 6.83
CA ASP A 4 1.51 -7.58 7.65
C ASP A 4 1.30 -9.05 8.06
N ASN A 5 1.69 -9.96 7.18
CA ASN A 5 1.50 -11.39 7.39
C ASN A 5 2.83 -12.06 7.78
N ARG A 6 3.07 -12.22 9.09
CA ARG A 6 4.34 -12.74 9.64
C ARG A 6 4.34 -14.24 9.92
N THR A 7 3.18 -14.87 9.98
CA THR A 7 3.06 -16.22 10.57
C THR A 7 2.30 -17.23 9.73
N ASN A 8 1.50 -16.80 8.78
CA ASN A 8 0.70 -17.70 7.95
C ASN A 8 0.64 -17.12 6.54
N ASN A 9 1.10 -17.83 5.53
CA ASN A 9 1.00 -17.46 4.10
C ASN A 9 -0.45 -17.30 3.58
N SER A 10 -1.38 -16.84 4.41
CA SER A 10 -2.77 -16.65 4.04
C SER A 10 -3.11 -15.17 3.94
N LEU A 11 -3.33 -14.69 2.72
CA LEU A 11 -3.83 -13.34 2.45
C LEU A 11 -5.32 -13.16 2.82
N SER A 12 -5.98 -14.19 3.34
CA SER A 12 -7.40 -14.16 3.65
C SER A 12 -7.74 -13.55 5.01
N LYS A 13 -6.78 -13.42 5.92
CA LYS A 13 -7.01 -12.91 7.29
C LYS A 13 -5.82 -12.07 7.76
N GLY A 14 -6.10 -10.98 8.42
CA GLY A 14 -5.11 -10.07 8.98
C GLY A 14 -5.63 -8.63 8.92
N ARG A 15 -4.93 -7.72 9.59
CA ARG A 15 -5.22 -6.29 9.43
C ARG A 15 -4.53 -5.76 8.20
N SER A 16 -5.25 -4.99 7.38
CA SER A 16 -4.66 -4.28 6.26
C SER A 16 -3.89 -3.06 6.76
N ASP A 17 -2.58 -3.17 6.82
CA ASP A 17 -1.70 -2.07 7.23
C ASP A 17 -1.50 -1.03 6.12
N VAL A 18 -1.80 -1.41 4.88
CA VAL A 18 -1.88 -0.55 3.70
C VAL A 18 -3.27 -0.67 3.11
N ILE A 19 -3.94 0.47 2.98
CA ILE A 19 -5.21 0.60 2.26
C ILE A 19 -5.01 1.71 1.24
N MET A 20 -5.07 1.38 -0.04
CA MET A 20 -4.83 2.32 -1.12
C MET A 20 -5.89 2.17 -2.19
N LEU A 21 -6.50 3.28 -2.58
CA LEU A 21 -7.39 3.38 -3.72
C LEU A 21 -6.56 3.71 -4.95
N ALA A 22 -6.84 3.04 -6.05
CA ALA A 22 -6.30 3.37 -7.36
C ALA A 22 -7.46 3.68 -8.31
N ASN A 23 -7.51 4.91 -8.78
CA ASN A 23 -8.46 5.32 -9.82
C ASN A 23 -7.72 5.39 -11.16
N ILE A 24 -8.14 4.57 -12.12
CA ILE A 24 -7.54 4.49 -13.45
C ILE A 24 -8.53 5.07 -14.46
N ASN A 25 -8.18 6.21 -15.03
CA ASN A 25 -8.97 6.81 -16.11
C ASN A 25 -8.56 6.19 -17.45
N ASN A 26 -9.39 5.32 -17.99
CA ASN A 26 -9.11 4.60 -19.24
C ASN A 26 -9.07 5.51 -20.49
N LYS A 27 -9.56 6.75 -20.41
CA LYS A 27 -9.53 7.71 -21.52
C LYS A 27 -8.27 8.56 -21.53
N THR A 28 -7.87 9.06 -20.35
CA THR A 28 -6.67 9.92 -20.20
C THR A 28 -5.42 9.11 -19.85
N HIS A 29 -5.59 7.86 -19.45
CA HIS A 29 -4.55 6.98 -18.89
C HIS A 29 -3.92 7.52 -17.60
N GLU A 30 -4.61 8.42 -16.91
CA GLU A 30 -4.16 8.92 -15.62
C GLU A 30 -4.50 7.91 -14.51
N VAL A 31 -3.56 7.72 -13.60
CA VAL A 31 -3.71 6.87 -12.41
C VAL A 31 -3.55 7.75 -11.20
N GLN A 32 -4.60 7.83 -10.39
CA GLN A 32 -4.60 8.54 -9.11
C GLN A 32 -4.53 7.54 -7.96
N LEU A 33 -3.63 7.78 -7.00
CA LEU A 33 -3.48 6.95 -5.81
C LEU A 33 -3.86 7.74 -4.57
N VAL A 34 -4.77 7.18 -3.77
CA VAL A 34 -5.17 7.76 -2.48
C VAL A 34 -4.98 6.72 -1.38
N SER A 35 -4.12 6.99 -0.40
CA SER A 35 -3.96 6.14 0.78
C SER A 35 -5.04 6.45 1.80
N ILE A 36 -5.79 5.44 2.24
CA ILE A 36 -6.67 5.56 3.40
C ILE A 36 -5.84 5.25 4.65
N TYR A 37 -5.73 6.20 5.58
CA TYR A 37 -4.99 5.97 6.83
C TYR A 37 -5.66 4.83 7.61
N ARG A 38 -4.90 3.79 7.90
CA ARG A 38 -5.43 2.54 8.47
C ARG A 38 -6.19 2.70 9.79
N ASP A 39 -5.85 3.76 10.55
CA ASP A 39 -6.46 4.09 11.84
C ASP A 39 -7.66 5.05 11.69
N THR A 40 -8.11 5.34 10.45
CA THR A 40 -9.32 6.15 10.21
C THR A 40 -10.53 5.48 10.83
N TYR A 41 -11.29 6.24 11.61
CA TYR A 41 -12.45 5.76 12.36
C TYR A 41 -13.68 5.81 11.46
N LEU A 42 -14.11 4.65 10.99
CA LEU A 42 -15.20 4.47 10.03
C LEU A 42 -16.15 3.37 10.50
N ASP A 43 -17.36 3.34 9.94
CA ASP A 43 -18.27 2.20 10.09
C ASP A 43 -17.69 0.99 9.34
N THR A 44 -17.23 -0.01 10.07
CA THR A 44 -16.68 -1.24 9.51
C THR A 44 -17.74 -2.29 9.18
N GLY A 45 -19.01 -1.94 9.33
CA GLY A 45 -20.19 -2.72 8.99
C GLY A 45 -21.21 -2.74 10.12
N SER A 46 -22.50 -2.64 9.75
CA SER A 46 -23.64 -2.72 10.65
C SER A 46 -23.65 -1.67 11.78
N GLY A 47 -23.12 -0.47 11.55
CA GLY A 47 -23.04 0.61 12.53
C GLY A 47 -21.92 0.43 13.57
N VAL A 48 -20.98 -0.45 13.33
CA VAL A 48 -19.82 -0.67 14.21
C VAL A 48 -18.66 0.20 13.77
N PHE A 49 -18.38 1.25 14.53
CA PHE A 49 -17.28 2.17 14.25
C PHE A 49 -15.98 1.70 14.90
N GLU A 50 -14.94 1.54 14.07
CA GLU A 50 -13.60 1.10 14.48
C GLU A 50 -12.54 1.68 13.52
N LYS A 51 -11.27 1.30 13.73
CA LYS A 51 -10.21 1.56 12.75
C LYS A 51 -10.52 0.82 11.45
N CYS A 52 -10.45 1.50 10.32
CA CYS A 52 -10.82 0.95 9.02
C CYS A 52 -10.05 -0.34 8.66
N ASN A 53 -8.81 -0.51 9.17
CA ASN A 53 -8.03 -1.72 8.95
C ASN A 53 -8.62 -2.98 9.62
N ALA A 54 -9.56 -2.83 10.56
CA ALA A 54 -10.24 -3.95 11.19
C ALA A 54 -11.23 -4.64 10.25
N ALA A 55 -11.76 -3.95 9.25
CA ALA A 55 -12.73 -4.51 8.30
C ALA A 55 -12.15 -5.71 7.56
N TYR A 56 -10.90 -5.62 7.09
CA TYR A 56 -10.23 -6.73 6.43
C TYR A 56 -10.04 -7.95 7.35
N ALA A 57 -9.68 -7.73 8.62
CA ALA A 57 -9.52 -8.82 9.58
C ALA A 57 -10.83 -9.55 9.90
N LYS A 58 -11.99 -8.87 9.78
CA LYS A 58 -13.33 -9.42 10.06
C LYS A 58 -13.88 -10.25 8.92
N GLY A 59 -13.78 -9.77 7.69
CA GLY A 59 -14.42 -10.40 6.53
C GLY A 59 -13.60 -10.32 5.24
N GLY A 60 -12.28 -10.17 5.34
CA GLY A 60 -11.39 -10.15 4.21
C GLY A 60 -11.57 -8.93 3.30
N PRO A 61 -11.14 -9.07 2.02
CA PRO A 61 -11.21 -7.96 1.08
C PRO A 61 -12.64 -7.48 0.82
N GLU A 62 -13.61 -8.37 0.80
CA GLU A 62 -15.02 -8.03 0.54
C GLU A 62 -15.60 -7.12 1.63
N GLN A 63 -15.33 -7.41 2.90
CA GLN A 63 -15.74 -6.55 4.00
C GLN A 63 -15.02 -5.20 3.96
N ALA A 64 -13.73 -5.20 3.59
CA ALA A 64 -12.97 -3.97 3.44
C ALA A 64 -13.50 -3.10 2.29
N LEU A 65 -13.85 -3.70 1.14
CA LEU A 65 -14.50 -3.00 0.03
C LEU A 65 -15.87 -2.44 0.43
N SER A 66 -16.70 -3.25 1.08
CA SER A 66 -18.02 -2.80 1.56
C SER A 66 -17.89 -1.60 2.49
N MET A 67 -16.93 -1.64 3.43
CA MET A 67 -16.63 -0.53 4.34
C MET A 67 -16.21 0.73 3.56
N LEU A 68 -15.29 0.62 2.60
CA LEU A 68 -14.84 1.75 1.79
C LEU A 68 -16.00 2.33 0.96
N ASN A 69 -16.75 1.48 0.25
CA ASN A 69 -17.86 1.91 -0.58
C ASN A 69 -18.94 2.64 0.23
N THR A 70 -19.29 2.10 1.41
CA THR A 70 -20.34 2.70 2.26
C THR A 70 -19.91 4.04 2.85
N ASN A 71 -18.67 4.15 3.37
CA ASN A 71 -18.24 5.37 4.06
C ASN A 71 -17.77 6.46 3.09
N LEU A 72 -17.27 6.10 1.91
CA LEU A 72 -16.64 7.02 0.97
C LEU A 72 -17.47 7.27 -0.28
N ASP A 73 -18.71 6.73 -0.32
CA ASP A 73 -19.61 6.83 -1.46
C ASP A 73 -18.94 6.40 -2.79
N LEU A 74 -18.30 5.22 -2.74
CA LEU A 74 -17.58 4.64 -3.86
C LEU A 74 -18.32 3.40 -4.39
N ALA A 75 -17.94 2.97 -5.60
CA ALA A 75 -18.45 1.76 -6.24
C ALA A 75 -17.28 0.84 -6.66
N ILE A 76 -16.37 0.56 -5.73
CA ILE A 76 -15.21 -0.29 -5.98
C ILE A 76 -15.67 -1.73 -6.04
N THR A 77 -15.30 -2.43 -7.11
CA THR A 77 -15.60 -3.85 -7.35
C THR A 77 -14.36 -4.71 -7.25
N ASP A 78 -13.20 -4.12 -7.50
CA ASP A 78 -11.97 -4.88 -7.66
C ASP A 78 -10.94 -4.58 -6.60
N TYR A 79 -10.14 -5.58 -6.28
CA TYR A 79 -9.08 -5.46 -5.29
C TYR A 79 -7.84 -6.27 -5.67
N VAL A 80 -6.72 -5.83 -5.11
CA VAL A 80 -5.47 -6.58 -5.05
C VAL A 80 -4.99 -6.56 -3.60
N THR A 81 -4.66 -7.72 -3.08
CA THR A 81 -4.04 -7.88 -1.75
C THR A 81 -2.68 -8.51 -1.90
N VAL A 82 -1.69 -7.89 -1.28
CA VAL A 82 -0.30 -8.32 -1.28
C VAL A 82 0.24 -8.42 0.15
N ASP A 83 1.27 -9.20 0.34
CA ASP A 83 2.09 -9.17 1.56
C ASP A 83 3.46 -8.55 1.30
N PHE A 84 4.32 -8.55 2.31
CA PHE A 84 5.66 -8.01 2.20
C PHE A 84 6.57 -8.83 1.28
N SER A 85 6.37 -10.15 1.20
CA SER A 85 7.18 -11.03 0.35
C SER A 85 6.96 -10.72 -1.12
N ALA A 86 5.71 -10.54 -1.53
CA ALA A 86 5.36 -10.16 -2.90
C ALA A 86 5.98 -8.81 -3.29
N ILE A 87 5.99 -7.83 -2.39
CA ILE A 87 6.63 -6.53 -2.66
C ILE A 87 8.15 -6.68 -2.80
N VAL A 88 8.80 -7.46 -1.92
CA VAL A 88 10.24 -7.74 -2.00
C VAL A 88 10.58 -8.35 -3.36
N GLU A 89 9.87 -9.38 -3.78
CA GLU A 89 10.11 -10.05 -5.06
C GLU A 89 9.87 -9.15 -6.27
N CYS A 90 8.79 -8.37 -6.27
CA CYS A 90 8.50 -7.43 -7.35
C CYS A 90 9.59 -6.36 -7.50
N VAL A 91 10.08 -5.79 -6.41
CA VAL A 91 11.16 -4.80 -6.45
C VAL A 91 12.46 -5.43 -6.94
N ASP A 92 12.78 -6.65 -6.50
CA ASP A 92 14.00 -7.36 -6.93
C ASP A 92 13.94 -7.74 -8.42
N LEU A 93 12.78 -8.18 -8.93
CA LEU A 93 12.57 -8.43 -10.36
C LEU A 93 12.73 -7.17 -11.22
N LEU A 94 12.36 -6.01 -10.69
CA LEU A 94 12.58 -4.71 -11.33
C LEU A 94 14.06 -4.26 -11.30
N GLY A 95 14.93 -4.98 -10.59
CA GLY A 95 16.33 -4.61 -10.37
C GLY A 95 16.48 -3.47 -9.38
N GLY A 96 15.55 -3.35 -8.44
CA GLY A 96 15.52 -2.32 -7.41
C GLY A 96 14.84 -1.02 -7.84
N VAL A 97 14.55 -0.17 -6.86
CA VAL A 97 13.92 1.15 -7.05
C VAL A 97 14.81 2.27 -6.50
N GLU A 98 14.89 3.37 -7.23
CA GLU A 98 15.65 4.53 -6.80
C GLU A 98 14.86 5.33 -5.76
N MET A 99 15.47 5.52 -4.59
CA MET A 99 14.87 6.24 -3.47
C MET A 99 15.91 7.14 -2.82
N THR A 100 15.49 8.35 -2.42
CA THR A 100 16.28 9.24 -1.56
C THR A 100 15.80 9.09 -0.13
N ILE A 101 16.72 8.74 0.77
CA ILE A 101 16.46 8.51 2.20
C ILE A 101 17.27 9.50 3.04
N THR A 102 16.76 9.83 4.23
CA THR A 102 17.48 10.64 5.22
C THR A 102 18.35 9.76 6.12
N ASP A 103 19.26 10.38 6.90
CA ASP A 103 20.08 9.65 7.90
C ASP A 103 19.21 8.98 8.96
N ASP A 104 18.13 9.64 9.40
CA ASP A 104 17.17 9.08 10.35
C ASP A 104 16.47 7.85 9.77
N GLU A 105 16.04 7.93 8.51
CA GLU A 105 15.40 6.81 7.82
C GLU A 105 16.36 5.63 7.66
N ALA A 106 17.61 5.88 7.25
CA ALA A 106 18.63 4.85 7.17
C ALA A 106 18.80 4.13 8.51
N SER A 107 18.89 4.88 9.61
CA SER A 107 19.01 4.33 10.95
C SER A 107 17.82 3.47 11.36
N LEU A 108 16.60 3.91 11.02
CA LEU A 108 15.36 3.22 11.36
C LEU A 108 15.11 1.97 10.51
N MET A 109 15.63 1.92 9.28
CA MET A 109 15.49 0.75 8.40
C MET A 109 16.13 -0.52 8.96
N LEU A 110 17.17 -0.41 9.79
CA LEU A 110 17.98 -1.54 10.23
C LEU A 110 17.13 -2.67 10.85
N GLY A 111 16.26 -2.32 11.79
CA GLY A 111 15.40 -3.31 12.46
C GLY A 111 14.44 -4.01 11.50
N TYR A 112 13.85 -3.25 10.57
CA TYR A 112 12.93 -3.79 9.55
C TYR A 112 13.66 -4.67 8.52
N ILE A 113 14.88 -4.31 8.12
CA ILE A 113 15.71 -5.12 7.22
C ILE A 113 16.08 -6.45 7.88
N GLN A 114 16.49 -6.45 9.16
CA GLN A 114 16.80 -7.68 9.89
C GLN A 114 15.59 -8.61 10.01
N GLU A 115 14.41 -8.05 10.24
CA GLU A 115 13.16 -8.81 10.28
C GLU A 115 12.82 -9.40 8.90
N LEU A 116 12.85 -8.59 7.84
CA LEU A 116 12.53 -9.02 6.47
C LEU A 116 13.54 -10.06 5.97
N ASN A 117 14.83 -9.88 6.25
CA ASN A 117 15.85 -10.89 5.90
C ASN A 117 15.50 -12.26 6.50
N ARG A 118 15.04 -12.30 7.77
CA ARG A 118 14.61 -13.55 8.41
C ARG A 118 13.36 -14.14 7.78
N LEU A 119 12.40 -13.30 7.37
CA LEU A 119 11.14 -13.75 6.77
C LEU A 119 11.33 -14.26 5.34
N THR A 120 12.18 -13.61 4.56
CA THR A 120 12.34 -13.89 3.12
C THR A 120 13.59 -14.73 2.80
N GLY A 121 14.43 -15.03 3.79
CA GLY A 121 15.70 -15.72 3.58
C GLY A 121 16.78 -14.87 2.89
N ASN A 122 16.58 -13.56 2.80
CA ASN A 122 17.52 -12.62 2.19
C ASN A 122 18.64 -12.19 3.16
N THR A 123 19.67 -11.53 2.62
CA THR A 123 20.84 -11.02 3.36
C THR A 123 21.13 -9.56 3.02
N ALA A 124 20.10 -8.75 2.81
CA ALA A 124 20.25 -7.34 2.48
C ALA A 124 20.93 -6.57 3.62
N CYS A 125 21.85 -5.67 3.26
CA CYS A 125 22.50 -4.75 4.17
C CYS A 125 21.70 -3.44 4.29
N CYS A 126 21.80 -2.78 5.46
CA CYS A 126 21.23 -1.45 5.66
C CYS A 126 22.12 -0.38 4.99
N PRO A 127 21.54 0.64 4.34
CA PRO A 127 22.28 1.85 3.98
C PRO A 127 22.95 2.48 5.22
N SER A 128 24.18 2.93 5.10
CA SER A 128 24.95 3.46 6.23
C SER A 128 24.58 4.90 6.62
N SER A 129 23.99 5.64 5.70
CA SER A 129 23.62 7.06 5.87
C SER A 129 22.50 7.42 4.90
N GLY A 130 21.98 8.65 5.02
CA GLY A 130 21.11 9.24 4.01
C GLY A 130 21.79 9.40 2.66
N GLY A 131 21.00 9.46 1.60
CA GLY A 131 21.46 9.57 0.23
C GLY A 131 20.46 8.98 -0.76
N THR A 132 20.83 9.00 -2.04
CA THR A 132 20.04 8.37 -3.11
C THR A 132 20.62 6.98 -3.42
N TYR A 133 19.79 5.97 -3.32
CA TYR A 133 20.17 4.56 -3.50
C TYR A 133 19.20 3.86 -4.44
N THR A 134 19.70 2.86 -5.15
CA THR A 134 18.84 1.82 -5.71
C THR A 134 18.58 0.78 -4.63
N LEU A 135 17.43 0.89 -3.98
CA LEU A 135 17.02 -0.03 -2.91
C LEU A 135 16.56 -1.35 -3.51
N ASN A 136 17.05 -2.48 -2.99
CA ASN A 136 16.51 -3.80 -3.29
C ASN A 136 15.15 -4.02 -2.60
N GLY A 137 14.51 -5.17 -2.85
CA GLY A 137 13.17 -5.47 -2.33
C GLY A 137 13.07 -5.38 -0.82
N VAL A 138 14.02 -5.95 -0.10
CA VAL A 138 14.06 -5.88 1.38
C VAL A 138 14.23 -4.44 1.87
N GLN A 139 15.14 -3.69 1.27
CA GLN A 139 15.40 -2.29 1.65
C GLN A 139 14.20 -1.39 1.35
N ALA A 140 13.60 -1.50 0.16
CA ALA A 140 12.43 -0.72 -0.23
C ALA A 140 11.21 -1.03 0.66
N THR A 141 10.98 -2.31 0.96
CA THR A 141 9.92 -2.73 1.88
C THR A 141 10.18 -2.25 3.31
N ALA A 142 11.43 -2.30 3.79
CA ALA A 142 11.83 -1.77 5.09
C ALA A 142 11.56 -0.26 5.16
N PHE A 143 11.95 0.51 4.13
CA PHE A 143 11.68 1.93 4.03
C PHE A 143 10.18 2.25 4.10
N ALA A 144 9.34 1.51 3.36
CA ALA A 144 7.89 1.67 3.38
C ALA A 144 7.24 1.34 4.75
N ARG A 145 7.95 0.64 5.63
CA ARG A 145 7.46 0.25 6.97
C ARG A 145 7.90 1.17 8.10
N ILE A 146 8.83 2.09 7.87
CA ILE A 146 9.36 2.99 8.90
C ILE A 146 8.26 3.72 9.63
N ARG A 147 8.38 3.77 10.96
CA ARG A 147 7.54 4.55 11.88
C ARG A 147 8.43 5.31 12.85
N TYR A 148 8.24 6.62 12.96
CA TYR A 148 8.86 7.45 13.98
C TYR A 148 7.91 7.51 15.20
N GLY A 149 8.06 6.66 16.19
CA GLY A 149 7.27 6.74 17.41
C GLY A 149 5.73 6.69 17.21
N GLY A 150 4.97 7.13 18.22
CA GLY A 150 3.51 7.18 18.14
C GLY A 150 3.01 8.35 17.29
N GLY A 151 2.21 8.07 16.26
CA GLY A 151 1.51 9.10 15.46
C GLY A 151 2.02 9.31 14.04
N ASP A 152 3.07 8.61 13.58
CA ASP A 152 3.68 8.86 12.26
C ASP A 152 3.13 7.96 11.13
N ASP A 153 1.85 7.63 11.22
CA ASP A 153 1.19 6.82 10.19
C ASP A 153 1.10 7.55 8.83
N TYR A 154 1.06 8.88 8.84
CA TYR A 154 0.98 9.69 7.63
C TYR A 154 2.24 9.58 6.78
N LYS A 155 3.42 9.76 7.39
CA LYS A 155 4.70 9.62 6.69
C LYS A 155 4.96 8.19 6.23
N ARG A 156 4.47 7.20 6.98
CA ARG A 156 4.53 5.81 6.51
C ARG A 156 3.73 5.63 5.21
N THR A 157 2.52 6.16 5.13
CA THR A 157 1.72 6.06 3.90
C THR A 157 2.32 6.86 2.74
N GLU A 158 3.00 7.98 3.00
CA GLU A 158 3.79 8.72 2.00
C GLU A 158 4.92 7.85 1.44
N ARG A 159 5.70 7.18 2.31
CA ARG A 159 6.77 6.26 1.88
C ARG A 159 6.23 5.08 1.07
N GLN A 160 5.08 4.53 1.47
CA GLN A 160 4.42 3.44 0.72
C GLN A 160 4.04 3.89 -0.69
N ARG A 161 3.44 5.09 -0.83
CA ARG A 161 3.14 5.66 -2.16
C ARG A 161 4.41 5.95 -2.94
N ALA A 162 5.46 6.47 -2.32
CA ALA A 162 6.74 6.74 -2.98
C ALA A 162 7.36 5.45 -3.55
N VAL A 163 7.39 4.37 -2.77
CA VAL A 163 7.89 3.06 -3.24
C VAL A 163 7.04 2.53 -4.39
N LEU A 164 5.71 2.56 -4.28
CA LEU A 164 4.82 2.11 -5.36
C LEU A 164 5.01 2.96 -6.63
N SER A 165 5.13 4.27 -6.49
CA SER A 165 5.38 5.18 -7.62
C SER A 165 6.72 4.87 -8.31
N ALA A 166 7.77 4.60 -7.53
CA ALA A 166 9.07 4.22 -8.05
C ALA A 166 9.02 2.84 -8.76
N MET A 167 8.26 1.88 -8.22
CA MET A 167 8.02 0.58 -8.87
C MET A 167 7.31 0.75 -10.22
N ILE A 168 6.24 1.55 -10.29
CA ILE A 168 5.51 1.85 -11.53
C ILE A 168 6.46 2.49 -12.56
N ALA A 169 7.18 3.52 -12.17
CA ALA A 169 8.13 4.21 -13.05
C ALA A 169 9.25 3.29 -13.55
N LYS A 170 9.68 2.33 -12.74
CA LYS A 170 10.68 1.32 -13.11
C LYS A 170 10.09 0.27 -14.06
N ALA A 171 8.88 -0.22 -13.77
CA ALA A 171 8.15 -1.16 -14.63
C ALA A 171 7.93 -0.58 -16.03
N GLN A 172 7.60 0.71 -16.14
CA GLN A 172 7.43 1.42 -17.40
C GLN A 172 8.72 1.51 -18.26
N LYS A 173 9.88 1.30 -17.67
CA LYS A 173 11.17 1.29 -18.36
C LYS A 173 11.74 -0.12 -18.55
N SER A 174 11.04 -1.13 -18.06
CA SER A 174 11.48 -2.53 -18.11
C SER A 174 11.16 -3.16 -19.46
N ASP A 175 11.88 -4.21 -19.78
CA ASP A 175 11.61 -5.01 -20.97
C ASP A 175 10.41 -5.96 -20.76
N LEU A 176 9.91 -6.51 -21.87
CA LEU A 176 8.77 -7.43 -21.85
C LEU A 176 9.04 -8.70 -21.03
N LYS A 177 10.30 -9.15 -20.96
CA LYS A 177 10.69 -10.32 -20.17
C LYS A 177 10.51 -10.05 -18.68
N THR A 178 11.00 -8.91 -18.22
CA THR A 178 10.83 -8.45 -16.82
C THR A 178 9.35 -8.27 -16.46
N LEU A 179 8.57 -7.62 -17.35
CA LEU A 179 7.13 -7.46 -17.13
C LEU A 179 6.40 -8.81 -17.05
N ASN A 180 6.77 -9.75 -17.91
CA ASN A 180 6.17 -11.08 -17.87
C ASN A 180 6.54 -11.85 -16.58
N ALA A 181 7.77 -11.69 -16.09
CA ALA A 181 8.17 -12.24 -14.79
C ALA A 181 7.37 -11.62 -13.64
N LEU A 182 7.20 -10.29 -13.63
CA LEU A 182 6.37 -9.59 -12.64
C LEU A 182 4.92 -10.09 -12.64
N ILE A 183 4.32 -10.25 -13.82
CA ILE A 183 2.95 -10.77 -13.94
C ILE A 183 2.86 -12.16 -13.32
N ASN A 184 3.79 -13.05 -13.64
CA ASN A 184 3.79 -14.42 -13.11
C ASN A 184 3.98 -14.44 -11.58
N THR A 185 4.87 -13.62 -11.02
CA THR A 185 5.03 -13.47 -9.57
C THR A 185 3.77 -12.94 -8.93
N LEU A 186 3.18 -11.87 -9.51
CA LEU A 186 1.93 -11.33 -9.00
C LEU A 186 0.81 -12.38 -9.00
N PHE A 187 0.70 -13.22 -10.03
CA PHE A 187 -0.34 -14.27 -10.07
C PHE A 187 -0.21 -15.32 -8.98
N SER A 188 1.01 -15.63 -8.53
CA SER A 188 1.23 -16.62 -7.47
C SER A 188 1.05 -16.07 -6.06
N ASP A 189 1.35 -14.80 -5.85
CA ASP A 189 1.61 -14.23 -4.53
C ASP A 189 0.62 -13.14 -4.11
N ILE A 190 -0.42 -12.91 -4.93
CA ILE A 190 -1.49 -11.96 -4.61
C ILE A 190 -2.85 -12.65 -4.47
N GLN A 191 -3.73 -12.04 -3.69
CA GLN A 191 -5.16 -12.32 -3.74
C GLN A 191 -5.86 -11.16 -4.48
N THR A 192 -6.62 -11.47 -5.52
CA THR A 192 -7.27 -10.45 -6.33
C THR A 192 -8.63 -10.92 -6.88
N SER A 193 -9.51 -9.97 -7.15
CA SER A 193 -10.75 -10.18 -7.90
C SER A 193 -10.54 -10.16 -9.42
N PHE A 194 -9.42 -9.58 -9.89
CA PHE A 194 -9.13 -9.50 -11.32
C PHE A 194 -8.91 -10.87 -11.93
N SER A 195 -9.46 -11.09 -13.12
CA SER A 195 -9.09 -12.24 -13.94
C SER A 195 -7.67 -12.09 -14.50
N ASN A 196 -7.09 -13.20 -14.94
CA ASN A 196 -5.79 -13.19 -15.63
C ASN A 196 -5.79 -12.27 -16.86
N ALA A 197 -6.93 -12.19 -17.56
CA ALA A 197 -7.09 -11.33 -18.72
C ALA A 197 -7.05 -9.84 -18.34
N ASP A 198 -7.69 -9.47 -17.23
CA ASP A 198 -7.69 -8.08 -16.74
C ASP A 198 -6.29 -7.64 -16.30
N LEU A 199 -5.59 -8.50 -15.55
CA LEU A 199 -4.21 -8.21 -15.12
C LEU A 199 -3.25 -8.11 -16.31
N LEU A 200 -3.43 -8.97 -17.33
CA LEU A 200 -2.64 -8.86 -18.56
C LEU A 200 -2.95 -7.57 -19.32
N ALA A 201 -4.22 -7.17 -19.38
CA ALA A 201 -4.62 -5.91 -20.00
C ALA A 201 -4.03 -4.69 -19.27
N LEU A 202 -4.03 -4.68 -17.93
CA LEU A 202 -3.38 -3.65 -17.13
C LEU A 202 -1.86 -3.60 -17.40
N ALA A 203 -1.20 -4.76 -17.42
CA ALA A 203 0.23 -4.86 -17.64
C ALA A 203 0.65 -4.43 -19.06
N THR A 204 -0.12 -4.77 -20.09
CA THR A 204 0.18 -4.35 -21.47
C THR A 204 0.00 -2.85 -21.66
N ASN A 205 -0.86 -2.21 -20.87
CA ASN A 205 -1.08 -0.77 -20.89
C ASN A 205 -0.16 0.02 -19.95
N ILE A 206 0.74 -0.64 -19.23
CA ILE A 206 1.59 0.01 -18.21
C ILE A 206 2.34 1.22 -18.75
N PHE A 207 2.79 1.16 -20.02
CA PHE A 207 3.53 2.24 -20.67
C PHE A 207 2.71 3.49 -20.97
N ASN A 208 1.40 3.36 -21.00
CA ASN A 208 0.47 4.45 -21.28
C ASN A 208 0.04 5.19 -20.02
N TYR A 209 0.11 4.54 -18.86
CA TYR A 209 -0.36 5.11 -17.60
C TYR A 209 0.54 6.25 -17.12
N LYS A 210 -0.09 7.31 -16.63
CA LYS A 210 0.56 8.46 -16.02
C LYS A 210 0.11 8.58 -14.58
N LEU A 211 1.04 8.40 -13.65
CA LEU A 211 0.74 8.60 -12.25
C LEU A 211 0.52 10.10 -12.00
N SER A 212 -0.65 10.46 -11.52
CA SER A 212 -0.98 11.82 -11.07
C SER A 212 -0.57 12.02 -9.61
N GLU A 213 -0.95 13.13 -9.02
CA GLU A 213 -0.69 13.41 -7.60
C GLU A 213 -1.23 12.29 -6.70
N THR A 214 -0.47 11.99 -5.65
CA THR A 214 -0.85 10.97 -4.67
C THR A 214 -1.19 11.63 -3.34
N ASN A 215 -2.34 11.26 -2.77
CA ASN A 215 -2.87 11.89 -1.55
C ASN A 215 -3.16 10.87 -0.44
N GLY A 216 -3.45 11.38 0.75
CA GLY A 216 -3.89 10.59 1.89
C GLY A 216 -5.24 11.07 2.41
N PHE A 217 -6.15 10.13 2.67
CA PHE A 217 -7.48 10.36 3.23
C PHE A 217 -7.54 9.92 4.70
N PRO A 218 -8.22 10.67 5.58
CA PRO A 218 -8.94 11.92 5.32
C PRO A 218 -8.00 13.13 5.10
N TYR A 219 -8.44 14.10 4.31
CA TYR A 219 -7.71 15.34 4.07
C TYR A 219 -7.76 16.22 5.32
N GLU A 220 -8.96 16.54 5.80
CA GLU A 220 -9.21 17.24 7.05
C GLU A 220 -9.48 16.23 8.17
N LYS A 221 -8.61 16.22 9.19
CA LYS A 221 -8.62 15.18 10.21
C LYS A 221 -8.15 15.66 11.57
N THR A 222 -8.59 14.96 12.60
CA THR A 222 -8.08 15.11 13.97
C THR A 222 -7.74 13.73 14.55
N ALA A 223 -6.88 13.69 15.56
CA ALA A 223 -6.59 12.48 16.31
C ALA A 223 -7.47 12.43 17.56
N HIS A 224 -7.95 11.23 17.90
CA HIS A 224 -8.67 10.97 19.13
C HIS A 224 -8.29 9.60 19.69
N ARG A 225 -8.45 9.42 21.01
CA ARG A 225 -8.21 8.15 21.67
C ARG A 225 -9.50 7.67 22.33
N TYR A 226 -9.97 6.52 21.90
CA TYR A 226 -11.09 5.81 22.55
C TYR A 226 -10.57 4.67 23.43
N ASP A 227 -11.16 4.45 24.60
CA ASP A 227 -10.71 3.42 25.56
C ASP A 227 -10.68 2.01 24.95
N LYS A 228 -11.66 1.67 24.11
CA LYS A 228 -11.79 0.33 23.51
C LYS A 228 -11.07 0.17 22.18
N VAL A 229 -10.83 1.27 21.43
CA VAL A 229 -10.29 1.23 20.06
C VAL A 229 -8.84 1.72 19.99
N GLY A 230 -8.42 2.52 20.98
CA GLY A 230 -7.12 3.19 21.01
C GLY A 230 -7.10 4.47 20.19
N ASP A 231 -5.91 4.83 19.72
CA ASP A 231 -5.71 6.05 18.93
C ASP A 231 -6.31 5.87 17.53
N VAL A 232 -7.13 6.83 17.11
CA VAL A 232 -7.84 6.85 15.83
C VAL A 232 -7.65 8.18 15.11
N VAL A 233 -7.84 8.16 13.80
CA VAL A 233 -7.92 9.33 12.94
C VAL A 233 -9.38 9.58 12.62
N ILE A 234 -9.92 10.72 13.00
CA ILE A 234 -11.31 11.11 12.76
C ILE A 234 -11.35 12.12 11.62
N PRO A 235 -12.12 11.86 10.54
CA PRO A 235 -12.39 12.86 9.50
C PRO A 235 -13.11 14.08 10.09
N CYS A 236 -12.58 15.28 9.90
CA CYS A 236 -13.27 16.51 10.26
C CYS A 236 -14.34 16.79 9.19
N GLY A 237 -15.57 16.31 9.43
CA GLY A 237 -16.63 16.30 8.42
C GLY A 237 -16.40 15.21 7.36
N LEU A 238 -16.97 14.02 7.56
CA LEU A 238 -16.81 12.91 6.61
C LEU A 238 -17.33 13.30 5.22
N SER A 239 -18.50 13.95 5.14
CA SER A 239 -19.11 14.35 3.87
C SER A 239 -18.23 15.33 3.07
N SER A 240 -17.59 16.32 3.72
CA SER A 240 -16.70 17.27 3.02
C SER A 240 -15.41 16.57 2.54
N ASN A 241 -14.86 15.64 3.34
CA ASN A 241 -13.72 14.83 2.95
C ASN A 241 -14.06 13.92 1.75
N VAL A 242 -15.25 13.32 1.73
CA VAL A 242 -15.74 12.50 0.62
C VAL A 242 -15.94 13.36 -0.63
N THR A 243 -16.53 14.55 -0.50
CA THR A 243 -16.65 15.50 -1.64
C THR A 243 -15.29 15.85 -2.24
N ALA A 244 -14.28 16.07 -1.40
CA ALA A 244 -12.90 16.34 -1.86
C ALA A 244 -12.24 15.11 -2.51
N LEU A 245 -12.59 13.90 -2.07
CA LEU A 245 -12.09 12.65 -2.67
C LEU A 245 -12.61 12.45 -4.11
N HIS A 246 -13.80 12.92 -4.40
CA HIS A 246 -14.47 12.77 -5.70
C HIS A 246 -14.09 13.86 -6.73
N GLN A 247 -13.27 14.84 -6.35
CA GLN A 247 -12.77 15.90 -7.25
C GLN A 247 -11.47 15.46 -7.95
#